data_fc8b4061174b94c872e188f3db8aa45c
#
_entry.id   fc8b4061174b94c872e188f3db8aa45c
#
_cell.length_a   1.000
_cell.length_b   1.000
_cell.length_c   1.000
_cell.angle_alpha   90.00
_cell.angle_beta   90.00
_cell.angle_gamma   90.00
#
_symmetry.space_group_name_H-M   'P 1'
#
loop_
_entity.id
_entity.type
_entity.pdbx_description
1 polymer ?
#
loop_
_entity_poly.entity_id
_entity_poly.type
_entity_poly.pdbx_seq_one_letter_code
_entity_poly.pdbx_strand_id
1 'polypeptide(L)'
;MTSNYSALNSDNLLNTLADFRFELRRFLHFSEAAALEAGLQPQQHQLLLQVAGAPDSAAVTIAYAAARLEIKHNSAVELADRSEREGLLERTADPDDKRRAILRMTRKGRQVLSRLAVDHARELNEMAPHLMSALERVRRHAHSTHHSEAQ
;
A
#
# COMPACT_ATOMS: atom_id res chain seq x y z
N MET A 1 43.21 -1.40 11.83
CA MET A 1 42.27 -2.52 12.16
C MET A 1 40.79 -2.12 12.19
N THR A 2 40.43 -0.88 12.03
CA THR A 2 39.03 -0.38 12.04
C THR A 2 38.26 -0.51 10.71
N SER A 3 38.98 -0.75 9.60
CA SER A 3 38.35 -0.80 8.26
C SER A 3 37.54 -2.08 7.99
N ASN A 4 37.84 -3.19 8.64
CA ASN A 4 37.20 -4.48 8.36
C ASN A 4 35.83 -4.64 9.06
N TYR A 5 35.62 -4.00 10.20
CA TYR A 5 34.33 -4.03 10.91
C TYR A 5 33.26 -3.17 10.23
N SER A 6 33.69 -2.07 9.61
CA SER A 6 32.77 -1.18 8.88
C SER A 6 32.27 -1.86 7.59
N ALA A 7 33.13 -2.58 6.87
CA ALA A 7 32.78 -3.31 5.66
C ALA A 7 31.82 -4.48 5.96
N LEU A 8 32.10 -5.28 6.99
CA LEU A 8 31.24 -6.40 7.41
C LEU A 8 29.84 -5.94 7.86
N ASN A 9 29.74 -4.78 8.52
CA ASN A 9 28.46 -4.18 8.89
C ASN A 9 27.68 -3.67 7.66
N SER A 10 28.38 -3.09 6.68
CA SER A 10 27.78 -2.62 5.44
C SER A 10 27.23 -3.76 4.59
N ASP A 11 27.97 -4.85 4.43
CA ASP A 11 27.53 -6.03 3.68
C ASP A 11 26.31 -6.69 4.33
N ASN A 12 26.27 -6.76 5.65
CA ASN A 12 25.13 -7.29 6.38
C ASN A 12 23.89 -6.38 6.24
N LEU A 13 24.05 -5.07 6.23
CA LEU A 13 22.95 -4.13 5.98
C LEU A 13 22.43 -4.27 4.54
N LEU A 14 23.30 -4.36 3.55
CA LEU A 14 22.91 -4.55 2.14
C LEU A 14 22.12 -5.85 1.95
N ASN A 15 22.57 -6.96 2.53
CA ASN A 15 21.85 -8.22 2.51
C ASN A 15 20.46 -8.10 3.15
N THR A 16 20.38 -7.43 4.30
CA THR A 16 19.11 -7.22 5.01
C THR A 16 18.13 -6.38 4.21
N LEU A 17 18.61 -5.32 3.55
CA LEU A 17 17.77 -4.48 2.68
C LEU A 17 17.32 -5.24 1.41
N ALA A 18 18.19 -6.07 0.84
CA ALA A 18 17.86 -6.92 -0.29
C ALA A 18 16.76 -7.92 0.07
N ASP A 19 16.84 -8.59 1.21
CA ASP A 19 15.83 -9.52 1.72
C ASP A 19 14.49 -8.81 1.95
N PHE A 20 14.51 -7.66 2.60
CA PHE A 20 13.29 -6.86 2.82
C PHE A 20 12.62 -6.47 1.49
N ARG A 21 13.41 -5.98 0.53
CA ARG A 21 12.89 -5.62 -0.80
C ARG A 21 12.35 -6.83 -1.56
N PHE A 22 12.98 -7.99 -1.42
CA PHE A 22 12.53 -9.23 -2.03
C PHE A 22 11.15 -9.65 -1.49
N GLU A 23 10.96 -9.68 -0.17
CA GLU A 23 9.69 -10.04 0.46
C GLU A 23 8.56 -9.03 0.10
N LEU A 24 8.87 -7.73 0.11
CA LEU A 24 7.92 -6.70 -0.29
C LEU A 24 7.50 -6.89 -1.76
N ARG A 25 8.44 -7.18 -2.64
CA ARG A 25 8.16 -7.41 -4.08
C ARG A 25 7.30 -8.65 -4.29
N ARG A 26 7.54 -9.73 -3.55
CA ARG A 26 6.69 -10.93 -3.59
C ARG A 26 5.25 -10.60 -3.26
N PHE A 27 5.02 -9.85 -2.18
CA PHE A 27 3.67 -9.42 -1.81
C PHE A 27 3.01 -8.57 -2.90
N LEU A 28 3.73 -7.59 -3.45
CA LEU A 28 3.19 -6.73 -4.51
C LEU A 28 2.83 -7.52 -5.78
N HIS A 29 3.66 -8.48 -6.19
CA HIS A 29 3.36 -9.37 -7.32
C HIS A 29 2.12 -10.22 -7.06
N PHE A 30 1.98 -10.79 -5.87
CA PHE A 30 0.78 -11.51 -5.48
C PHE A 30 -0.46 -10.60 -5.56
N SER A 31 -0.37 -9.40 -4.99
CA SER A 31 -1.46 -8.42 -4.96
C SER A 31 -1.92 -8.00 -6.37
N GLU A 32 -0.97 -7.76 -7.27
CA GLU A 32 -1.26 -7.41 -8.68
C GLU A 32 -1.93 -8.57 -9.41
N ALA A 33 -1.41 -9.79 -9.27
CA ALA A 33 -1.99 -10.98 -9.90
C ALA A 33 -3.41 -11.25 -9.37
N ALA A 34 -3.63 -11.17 -8.07
CA ALA A 34 -4.94 -11.37 -7.46
C ALA A 34 -5.97 -10.32 -7.94
N ALA A 35 -5.56 -9.07 -8.09
CA ALA A 35 -6.41 -8.01 -8.63
C ALA A 35 -6.84 -8.33 -10.07
N LEU A 36 -5.90 -8.71 -10.94
CA LEU A 36 -6.16 -9.08 -12.33
C LEU A 36 -7.10 -10.28 -12.46
N GLU A 37 -6.90 -11.32 -11.64
CA GLU A 37 -7.79 -12.50 -11.60
C GLU A 37 -9.20 -12.13 -11.14
N ALA A 38 -9.35 -11.12 -10.28
CA ALA A 38 -10.64 -10.59 -9.86
C ALA A 38 -11.28 -9.63 -10.88
N GLY A 39 -10.63 -9.38 -12.03
CA GLY A 39 -11.09 -8.49 -13.08
C GLY A 39 -10.83 -7.00 -12.82
N LEU A 40 -9.91 -6.69 -11.88
CA LEU A 40 -9.50 -5.32 -11.57
C LEU A 40 -8.10 -5.02 -12.13
N GLN A 41 -7.90 -3.78 -12.58
CA GLN A 41 -6.53 -3.29 -12.70
C GLN A 41 -5.91 -3.09 -11.31
N PRO A 42 -4.60 -3.31 -11.13
CA PRO A 42 -3.96 -3.18 -9.81
C PRO A 42 -4.23 -1.83 -9.13
N GLN A 43 -4.19 -0.74 -9.86
CA GLN A 43 -4.49 0.58 -9.32
C GLN A 43 -5.95 0.76 -8.91
N GLN A 44 -6.90 0.13 -9.60
CA GLN A 44 -8.31 0.12 -9.18
C GLN A 44 -8.46 -0.58 -7.83
N HIS A 45 -7.83 -1.74 -7.66
CA HIS A 45 -7.81 -2.42 -6.37
C HIS A 45 -7.29 -1.52 -5.26
N GLN A 46 -6.18 -0.81 -5.48
CA GLN A 46 -5.63 0.13 -4.49
C GLN A 46 -6.59 1.28 -4.19
N LEU A 47 -7.25 1.85 -5.20
CA LEU A 47 -8.25 2.89 -5.00
C LEU A 47 -9.42 2.39 -4.17
N LEU A 48 -10.00 1.24 -4.50
CA LEU A 48 -11.10 0.66 -3.75
C LEU A 48 -10.74 0.41 -2.29
N LEU A 49 -9.52 -0.07 -2.05
CA LEU A 49 -9.01 -0.33 -0.70
C LEU A 49 -8.92 0.98 0.12
N GLN A 50 -8.42 2.06 -0.47
CA GLN A 50 -8.32 3.36 0.21
C GLN A 50 -9.69 4.01 0.44
N VAL A 51 -10.64 3.82 -0.46
CA VAL A 51 -12.03 4.31 -0.30
C VAL A 51 -12.75 3.53 0.80
N ALA A 52 -12.66 2.21 0.78
CA ALA A 52 -13.35 1.35 1.75
C ALA A 52 -12.73 1.39 3.15
N GLY A 53 -11.42 1.57 3.23
CA GLY A 53 -10.66 1.61 4.49
C GLY A 53 -10.49 3.02 5.09
N ALA A 54 -11.10 4.04 4.50
CA ALA A 54 -11.03 5.39 5.03
C ALA A 54 -11.75 5.49 6.39
N PRO A 55 -11.22 6.28 7.34
CA PRO A 55 -11.93 6.57 8.58
C PRO A 55 -13.30 7.24 8.34
N ASP A 56 -14.28 6.97 9.18
CA ASP A 56 -15.63 7.56 9.06
C ASP A 56 -15.63 9.09 9.07
N SER A 57 -14.64 9.69 9.73
CA SER A 57 -14.44 11.15 9.78
C SER A 57 -13.82 11.75 8.51
N ALA A 58 -13.33 10.93 7.58
CA ALA A 58 -12.66 11.40 6.38
C ALA A 58 -13.65 11.69 5.25
N ALA A 59 -13.50 12.86 4.62
CA ALA A 59 -14.13 13.15 3.33
C ALA A 59 -13.30 12.49 2.22
N VAL A 60 -13.78 11.37 1.69
CA VAL A 60 -13.08 10.58 0.67
C VAL A 60 -13.25 11.22 -0.70
N THR A 61 -12.51 12.27 -0.96
CA THR A 61 -12.48 13.00 -2.22
C THR A 61 -11.43 12.45 -3.19
N ILE A 62 -11.41 12.98 -4.44
CA ILE A 62 -10.30 12.70 -5.38
C ILE A 62 -8.94 13.12 -4.78
N ALA A 63 -8.88 14.27 -4.09
CA ALA A 63 -7.65 14.72 -3.44
C ALA A 63 -7.18 13.76 -2.35
N TYR A 64 -8.11 13.24 -1.54
CA TYR A 64 -7.82 12.19 -0.56
C TYR A 64 -7.24 10.96 -1.24
N ALA A 65 -7.89 10.45 -2.28
CA ALA A 65 -7.43 9.27 -3.02
C ALA A 65 -6.04 9.48 -3.65
N ALA A 66 -5.81 10.64 -4.28
CA ALA A 66 -4.53 10.98 -4.87
C ALA A 66 -3.40 10.98 -3.84
N ALA A 67 -3.62 11.56 -2.67
CA ALA A 67 -2.65 11.58 -1.57
C ALA A 67 -2.37 10.17 -1.03
N ARG A 68 -3.41 9.35 -0.82
CA ARG A 68 -3.27 7.98 -0.32
C ARG A 68 -2.59 7.03 -1.28
N LEU A 69 -2.74 7.26 -2.58
CA LEU A 69 -2.11 6.48 -3.65
C LEU A 69 -0.77 7.05 -4.11
N GLU A 70 -0.39 8.22 -3.61
CA GLU A 70 0.83 8.94 -4.02
C GLU A 70 0.89 9.18 -5.54
N ILE A 71 -0.26 9.53 -6.14
CA ILE A 71 -0.38 9.81 -7.57
C ILE A 71 -0.85 11.26 -7.81
N LYS A 72 -0.68 11.72 -9.04
CA LYS A 72 -1.16 13.05 -9.45
C LYS A 72 -2.68 13.11 -9.41
N HIS A 73 -3.23 14.30 -9.15
CA HIS A 73 -4.67 14.53 -9.10
C HIS A 73 -5.38 14.05 -10.38
N ASN A 74 -4.87 14.40 -11.55
CA ASN A 74 -5.47 13.98 -12.83
C ASN A 74 -5.48 12.44 -12.99
N SER A 75 -4.44 11.75 -12.55
CA SER A 75 -4.39 10.29 -12.56
C SER A 75 -5.45 9.69 -11.63
N ALA A 76 -5.68 10.31 -10.47
CA ALA A 76 -6.74 9.88 -9.55
C ALA A 76 -8.14 10.12 -10.14
N VAL A 77 -8.34 11.23 -10.87
CA VAL A 77 -9.61 11.50 -11.61
C VAL A 77 -9.85 10.38 -12.63
N GLU A 78 -8.90 10.09 -13.50
CA GLU A 78 -9.03 9.05 -14.53
C GLU A 78 -9.30 7.66 -13.93
N LEU A 79 -8.63 7.35 -12.83
CA LEU A 79 -8.80 6.08 -12.12
C LEU A 79 -10.20 5.96 -11.49
N ALA A 80 -10.69 7.04 -10.89
CA ALA A 80 -12.03 7.10 -10.33
C ALA A 80 -13.09 7.03 -11.44
N ASP A 81 -12.91 7.73 -12.56
CA ASP A 81 -13.81 7.69 -13.72
C ASP A 81 -13.93 6.28 -14.29
N ARG A 82 -12.82 5.57 -14.43
CA ARG A 82 -12.82 4.17 -14.88
C ARG A 82 -13.57 3.29 -13.89
N SER A 83 -13.28 3.41 -12.61
CA SER A 83 -13.90 2.60 -11.56
C SER A 83 -15.39 2.86 -11.43
N GLU A 84 -15.84 4.10 -11.67
CA GLU A 84 -17.25 4.47 -11.71
C GLU A 84 -17.96 3.89 -12.94
N ARG A 85 -17.35 3.98 -14.12
CA ARG A 85 -17.90 3.37 -15.36
C ARG A 85 -18.06 1.85 -15.25
N GLU A 86 -17.18 1.20 -14.52
CA GLU A 86 -17.25 -0.25 -14.27
C GLU A 86 -18.18 -0.60 -13.09
N GLY A 87 -18.82 0.40 -12.47
CA GLY A 87 -19.78 0.21 -11.40
C GLY A 87 -19.18 -0.21 -10.07
N LEU A 88 -17.90 0.08 -9.83
CA LEU A 88 -17.17 -0.26 -8.60
C LEU A 88 -17.26 0.83 -7.54
N LEU A 89 -17.33 2.08 -8.00
CA LEU A 89 -17.50 3.29 -7.20
C LEU A 89 -18.66 4.11 -7.69
N GLU A 90 -19.13 5.02 -6.86
CA GLU A 90 -20.06 6.10 -7.20
C GLU A 90 -19.58 7.41 -6.59
N ARG A 91 -19.98 8.53 -7.20
CA ARG A 91 -19.74 9.86 -6.67
C ARG A 91 -21.05 10.42 -6.10
N THR A 92 -20.97 10.97 -4.91
CA THR A 92 -22.07 11.71 -4.28
C THR A 92 -21.61 13.12 -3.97
N ALA A 93 -22.55 14.09 -3.96
CA ALA A 93 -22.25 15.44 -3.55
C ALA A 93 -21.78 15.46 -2.08
N ASP A 94 -20.72 16.26 -1.80
CA ASP A 94 -20.32 16.50 -0.43
C ASP A 94 -21.36 17.42 0.24
N PRO A 95 -21.97 17.01 1.37
CA PRO A 95 -22.96 17.85 2.08
C PRO A 95 -22.35 19.15 2.61
N ASP A 96 -21.05 19.18 2.91
CA ASP A 96 -20.35 20.33 3.48
C ASP A 96 -19.73 21.25 2.42
N ASP A 97 -19.40 20.72 1.23
CA ASP A 97 -18.86 21.51 0.11
C ASP A 97 -19.34 20.96 -1.24
N LYS A 98 -20.35 21.63 -1.81
CA LYS A 98 -20.97 21.25 -3.09
C LYS A 98 -20.02 21.29 -4.30
N ARG A 99 -18.82 21.88 -4.16
CA ARG A 99 -17.81 21.96 -5.23
C ARG A 99 -17.01 20.67 -5.38
N ARG A 100 -17.11 19.74 -4.42
CA ARG A 100 -16.40 18.47 -4.43
C ARG A 100 -17.35 17.28 -4.34
N ALA A 101 -16.92 16.13 -4.83
CA ALA A 101 -17.64 14.88 -4.74
C ALA A 101 -16.96 13.92 -3.78
N ILE A 102 -17.76 13.13 -3.09
CA ILE A 102 -17.32 12.04 -2.22
C ILE A 102 -17.39 10.73 -3.00
N LEU A 103 -16.30 9.98 -2.99
CA LEU A 103 -16.22 8.63 -3.53
C LEU A 103 -16.83 7.64 -2.54
N ARG A 104 -17.70 6.78 -3.03
CA ARG A 104 -18.31 5.72 -2.24
C ARG A 104 -18.23 4.39 -2.97
N MET A 105 -18.11 3.33 -2.18
CA MET A 105 -18.14 1.96 -2.72
C MET A 105 -19.55 1.57 -3.10
N THR A 106 -19.70 1.02 -4.32
CA THR A 106 -20.93 0.31 -4.70
C THR A 106 -20.98 -1.08 -4.05
N ARG A 107 -22.15 -1.74 -4.11
CA ARG A 107 -22.28 -3.13 -3.67
C ARG A 107 -21.34 -4.06 -4.44
N LYS A 108 -21.23 -3.89 -5.77
CA LYS A 108 -20.31 -4.65 -6.63
C LYS A 108 -18.86 -4.46 -6.19
N GLY A 109 -18.43 -3.20 -5.99
CA GLY A 109 -17.08 -2.89 -5.55
C GLY A 109 -16.76 -3.53 -4.19
N ARG A 110 -17.68 -3.47 -3.22
CA ARG A 110 -17.51 -4.11 -1.91
C ARG A 110 -17.37 -5.63 -2.02
N GLN A 111 -18.17 -6.28 -2.87
CA GLN A 111 -18.11 -7.74 -3.04
C GLN A 111 -16.75 -8.19 -3.60
N VAL A 112 -16.24 -7.51 -4.63
CA VAL A 112 -14.93 -7.82 -5.21
C VAL A 112 -13.82 -7.56 -4.20
N LEU A 113 -13.85 -6.40 -3.53
CA LEU A 113 -12.83 -6.02 -2.56
C LEU A 113 -12.79 -6.97 -1.35
N SER A 114 -13.95 -7.40 -0.85
CA SER A 114 -14.01 -8.32 0.30
C SER A 114 -13.35 -9.67 0.00
N ARG A 115 -13.50 -10.20 -1.20
CA ARG A 115 -12.82 -11.44 -1.62
C ARG A 115 -11.31 -11.24 -1.66
N LEU A 116 -10.86 -10.17 -2.30
CA LEU A 116 -9.44 -9.82 -2.36
C LEU A 116 -8.83 -9.60 -0.97
N ALA A 117 -9.55 -8.97 -0.06
CA ALA A 117 -9.08 -8.73 1.31
C ALA A 117 -8.80 -10.03 2.07
N VAL A 118 -9.64 -11.05 1.89
CA VAL A 118 -9.42 -12.38 2.51
C VAL A 118 -8.16 -13.05 1.96
N ASP A 119 -7.96 -13.02 0.63
CA ASP A 119 -6.79 -13.62 0.00
C ASP A 119 -5.50 -12.89 0.39
N HIS A 120 -5.54 -11.55 0.44
CA HIS A 120 -4.41 -10.74 0.91
C HIS A 120 -4.08 -10.98 2.38
N ALA A 121 -5.09 -11.11 3.25
CA ALA A 121 -4.86 -11.41 4.66
C ALA A 121 -4.18 -12.78 4.84
N ARG A 122 -4.57 -13.77 4.05
CA ARG A 122 -3.95 -15.10 4.05
C ARG A 122 -2.49 -15.04 3.62
N GLU A 123 -2.21 -14.40 2.48
CA GLU A 123 -0.84 -14.25 1.97
C GLU A 123 0.05 -13.47 2.95
N LEU A 124 -0.44 -12.36 3.49
CA LEU A 124 0.30 -11.59 4.50
C LEU A 124 0.58 -12.40 5.77
N ASN A 125 -0.36 -13.24 6.20
CA ASN A 125 -0.12 -14.11 7.35
C ASN A 125 1.00 -15.12 7.10
N GLU A 126 1.10 -15.68 5.88
CA GLU A 126 2.17 -16.60 5.50
C GLU A 126 3.52 -15.88 5.36
N MET A 127 3.51 -14.66 4.84
CA MET A 127 4.73 -13.86 4.66
C MET A 127 5.20 -13.13 5.92
N ALA A 128 4.32 -12.92 6.89
CA ALA A 128 4.58 -12.10 8.07
C ALA A 128 5.87 -12.46 8.81
N PRO A 129 6.22 -13.73 9.09
CA PRO A 129 7.46 -14.06 9.79
C PRO A 129 8.71 -13.57 9.06
N HIS A 130 8.76 -13.72 7.74
CA HIS A 130 9.90 -13.29 6.92
C HIS A 130 10.01 -11.77 6.84
N LEU A 131 8.87 -11.10 6.60
CA LEU A 131 8.81 -9.64 6.50
C LEU A 131 9.15 -8.97 7.82
N MET A 132 8.61 -9.47 8.93
CA MET A 132 8.90 -8.97 10.27
C MET A 132 10.37 -9.18 10.64
N SER A 133 10.94 -10.34 10.35
CA SER A 133 12.35 -10.63 10.59
C SER A 133 13.26 -9.70 9.80
N ALA A 134 12.98 -9.48 8.52
CA ALA A 134 13.75 -8.57 7.68
C ALA A 134 13.68 -7.12 8.20
N LEU A 135 12.48 -6.65 8.56
CA LEU A 135 12.27 -5.31 9.08
C LEU A 135 12.96 -5.10 10.44
N GLU A 136 12.92 -6.08 11.34
CA GLU A 136 13.59 -6.02 12.63
C GLU A 136 15.12 -5.97 12.48
N ARG A 137 15.69 -6.66 11.52
CA ARG A 137 17.11 -6.56 11.20
C ARG A 137 17.49 -5.16 10.72
N VAL A 138 16.68 -4.54 9.86
CA VAL A 138 16.88 -3.13 9.44
C VAL A 138 16.87 -2.19 10.65
N ARG A 139 15.90 -2.33 11.54
CA ARG A 139 15.80 -1.51 12.76
C ARG A 139 17.05 -1.62 13.64
N ARG A 140 17.55 -2.82 13.87
CA ARG A 140 18.77 -3.04 14.67
C ARG A 140 19.98 -2.34 14.08
N HIS A 141 20.16 -2.37 12.75
CA HIS A 141 21.24 -1.64 12.10
C HIS A 141 21.15 -0.13 12.25
N ALA A 142 19.94 0.44 12.12
CA ALA A 142 19.72 1.87 12.29
C ALA A 142 20.05 2.36 13.71
N HIS A 143 19.75 1.55 14.72
CA HIS A 143 20.09 1.90 16.13
C HIS A 143 21.58 1.77 16.44
N SER A 144 22.31 0.84 15.81
CA SER A 144 23.74 0.65 16.04
C SER A 144 24.60 1.81 15.51
N THR A 145 24.15 2.47 14.45
CA THR A 145 24.85 3.63 13.86
C THR A 145 24.73 4.89 14.70
N HIS A 146 23.60 5.12 15.37
CA HIS A 146 23.42 6.30 16.24
C HIS A 146 24.24 6.26 17.54
N HIS A 147 24.63 5.08 18.02
CA HIS A 147 25.47 4.97 19.23
C HIS A 147 26.96 5.17 18.95
N SER A 148 27.39 5.03 17.70
CA SER A 148 28.79 5.22 17.30
C SER A 148 29.18 6.66 16.99
N GLU A 149 28.20 7.53 16.74
CA GLU A 149 28.43 8.97 16.47
C GLU A 149 28.38 9.85 17.74
N ALA A 150 28.02 9.27 18.88
CA ALA A 150 27.89 9.99 20.17
C ALA A 150 29.08 9.79 21.12
N GLN A 151 30.19 9.21 20.70
CA GLN A 151 31.47 9.09 21.39
C GLN A 151 32.58 9.78 20.62
#